data_fe5467fcd7f787b4614725e80cd4536b
#
_entry.id   fe5467fcd7f787b4614725e80cd4536b
#
_cell.length_a   1.000
_cell.length_b   1.000
_cell.length_c   1.000
_cell.angle_alpha   90.00
_cell.angle_beta   90.00
_cell.angle_gamma   90.00
#
_symmetry.space_group_name_H-M   'P 1'
#
loop_
_entity.id
_entity.type
_entity.pdbx_description
1 polymer ?
#
loop_
_entity_poly.entity_id
_entity_poly.type
_entity_poly.pdbx_seq_one_letter_code
_entity_poly.pdbx_strand_id
1 'polypeptide(L)'
;MSIIVNGTTLTDGIVGDVDITKVYARNGETGTYVLVFEKQIGTILYFAGNWKMNKLKADITSFFTAFASSLNANEPKPIWICPPNCYIKQTYDAIPSSIKSRVHVCAQNICQSVSSASGAYTGQISAAMAKDCGATTVMIGHSEVRQYLGLTVADSKKQVEAAAAQGLNILFCVGETLEEREAGQSADVIYNQLAALNVSLITDVSTLIVCYEPVWSFGTGLTPTVNQANQMCALIQPWIRNNIGGPVADNTKVIYGGAVIESTVNSFVNQDNILGVMVGGRSQDGTTFAGLINTATRS
;
A
#
# COMPACT_ATOMS: atom_id res chain seq x y z
N MET A 1 15.39 32.89 -21.24
CA MET A 1 14.07 32.58 -20.69
C MET A 1 14.32 31.62 -19.51
N SER A 2 14.00 32.02 -18.29
CA SER A 2 14.22 31.10 -17.16
C SER A 2 13.07 30.14 -17.07
N ILE A 3 13.35 28.85 -17.04
CA ILE A 3 12.36 27.78 -16.88
C ILE A 3 12.50 27.20 -15.48
N ILE A 4 11.41 27.06 -14.76
CA ILE A 4 11.37 26.36 -13.48
C ILE A 4 10.78 24.97 -13.71
N VAL A 5 11.52 23.95 -13.27
CA VAL A 5 11.08 22.55 -13.30
C VAL A 5 11.02 22.06 -11.85
N ASN A 6 9.86 21.58 -11.44
CA ASN A 6 9.63 21.08 -10.06
C ASN A 6 10.13 22.04 -8.96
N GLY A 7 9.95 23.36 -9.18
CA GLY A 7 10.39 24.39 -8.22
C GLY A 7 11.87 24.79 -8.30
N THR A 8 12.66 24.18 -9.18
CA THR A 8 14.08 24.52 -9.40
C THR A 8 14.24 25.33 -10.68
N THR A 9 14.94 26.49 -10.60
CA THR A 9 15.23 27.30 -11.77
C THR A 9 16.36 26.67 -12.58
N LEU A 10 16.12 26.40 -13.86
CA LEU A 10 17.11 25.93 -14.80
C LEU A 10 17.73 27.12 -15.50
N THR A 11 19.04 27.30 -15.39
CA THR A 11 19.78 28.39 -16.01
C THR A 11 20.47 27.98 -17.31
N ASP A 12 20.80 26.72 -17.53
CA ASP A 12 21.33 26.16 -18.78
C ASP A 12 21.09 24.67 -18.91
N GLY A 13 20.41 24.30 -19.86
CA GLY A 13 20.07 23.22 -20.74
C GLY A 13 20.56 21.79 -20.54
N ILE A 14 20.78 21.23 -19.36
CA ILE A 14 20.86 19.76 -19.22
C ILE A 14 20.01 19.34 -18.02
N VAL A 15 18.84 18.82 -18.34
CA VAL A 15 18.06 18.02 -17.40
C VAL A 15 18.53 16.57 -17.59
N GLY A 16 19.24 16.01 -16.62
CA GLY A 16 19.42 14.56 -16.54
C GLY A 16 18.05 13.87 -16.38
N ASP A 17 17.98 12.58 -16.15
CA ASP A 17 16.75 11.79 -15.96
C ASP A 17 15.90 12.27 -14.75
N VAL A 18 15.42 13.51 -14.80
CA VAL A 18 14.50 14.10 -13.83
C VAL A 18 13.10 13.98 -14.40
N ASP A 19 12.22 13.31 -13.66
CA ASP A 19 10.81 13.25 -14.02
C ASP A 19 10.17 14.64 -13.88
N ILE A 20 9.99 15.33 -15.03
CA ILE A 20 9.47 16.69 -15.10
C ILE A 20 7.96 16.63 -14.92
N THR A 21 7.45 17.06 -13.77
CA THR A 21 6.01 17.07 -13.48
C THR A 21 5.36 18.41 -13.78
N LYS A 22 6.06 19.53 -13.59
CA LYS A 22 5.55 20.88 -13.83
C LYS A 22 6.61 21.78 -14.46
N VAL A 23 6.25 22.52 -15.50
CA VAL A 23 7.09 23.53 -16.12
C VAL A 23 6.38 24.88 -16.03
N TYR A 24 7.07 25.86 -15.48
CA TYR A 24 6.59 27.24 -15.41
C TYR A 24 7.46 28.14 -16.32
N ALA A 25 6.86 28.91 -17.18
CA ALA A 25 7.54 29.94 -17.94
C ALA A 25 7.35 31.31 -17.28
N ARG A 26 8.43 32.12 -17.26
CA ARG A 26 8.38 33.49 -16.77
C ARG A 26 7.69 34.36 -17.83
N ASN A 27 6.59 35.02 -17.45
CA ASN A 27 5.98 36.07 -18.30
C ASN A 27 6.93 37.28 -18.32
N GLY A 28 7.37 37.64 -19.52
CA GLY A 28 8.34 38.73 -19.71
C GLY A 28 7.80 40.13 -19.36
N GLU A 29 6.48 40.32 -19.40
CA GLU A 29 5.84 41.61 -19.09
C GLU A 29 5.57 41.79 -17.59
N THR A 30 5.14 40.75 -16.90
CA THR A 30 4.73 40.83 -15.48
C THR A 30 5.81 40.29 -14.52
N GLY A 31 6.81 39.60 -15.04
CA GLY A 31 7.81 38.92 -14.25
C GLY A 31 7.31 37.72 -13.44
N THR A 32 6.03 37.38 -13.55
CA THR A 32 5.40 36.23 -12.85
C THR A 32 5.66 34.93 -13.62
N TYR A 33 5.68 33.82 -12.90
CA TYR A 33 5.78 32.50 -13.52
C TYR A 33 4.37 31.94 -13.78
N VAL A 34 4.13 31.52 -15.03
CA VAL A 34 2.87 30.90 -15.46
C VAL A 34 3.12 29.44 -15.74
N LEU A 35 2.28 28.56 -15.21
CA LEU A 35 2.32 27.14 -15.52
C LEU A 35 2.04 26.94 -17.02
N VAL A 36 3.03 26.43 -17.76
CA VAL A 36 2.92 26.17 -19.20
C VAL A 36 2.82 24.70 -19.53
N PHE A 37 3.20 23.85 -18.60
CA PHE A 37 3.11 22.40 -18.74
C PHE A 37 2.93 21.77 -17.35
N GLU A 38 1.94 20.92 -17.24
CA GLU A 38 1.78 19.98 -16.14
C GLU A 38 1.67 18.60 -16.76
N LYS A 39 2.67 17.76 -16.52
CA LYS A 39 2.56 16.36 -16.89
C LYS A 39 1.40 15.82 -16.07
N GLN A 40 0.33 15.47 -16.73
CA GLN A 40 -0.66 14.59 -16.14
C GLN A 40 0.04 13.23 -15.94
N ILE A 41 0.76 13.11 -14.84
CA ILE A 41 1.19 11.81 -14.37
C ILE A 41 -0.12 11.14 -13.97
N GLY A 42 -0.59 10.25 -14.83
CA GLY A 42 -1.69 9.38 -14.45
C GLY A 42 -1.29 8.77 -13.13
N THR A 43 -1.97 9.15 -12.05
CA THR A 43 -1.57 8.73 -10.70
C THR A 43 -1.56 7.22 -10.68
N ILE A 44 -0.39 6.62 -10.47
CA ILE A 44 -0.26 5.15 -10.41
C ILE A 44 -1.14 4.66 -9.27
N LEU A 45 -2.02 3.73 -9.58
CA LEU A 45 -2.89 3.09 -8.60
C LEU A 45 -2.26 1.79 -8.09
N TYR A 46 -2.44 1.52 -6.81
CA TYR A 46 -1.84 0.42 -6.06
C TYR A 46 -2.90 -0.59 -5.62
N PHE A 47 -2.66 -1.88 -5.85
CA PHE A 47 -3.64 -2.93 -5.54
C PHE A 47 -3.04 -4.01 -4.66
N ALA A 48 -3.78 -4.43 -3.63
CA ALA A 48 -3.40 -5.56 -2.81
C ALA A 48 -4.56 -6.58 -2.74
N GLY A 49 -4.24 -7.84 -2.98
CA GLY A 49 -5.13 -8.98 -2.82
C GLY A 49 -4.77 -9.76 -1.57
N ASN A 50 -5.49 -9.54 -0.47
CA ASN A 50 -5.29 -10.30 0.75
C ASN A 50 -6.10 -11.59 0.70
N TRP A 51 -5.42 -12.71 0.47
CA TRP A 51 -6.08 -14.03 0.43
C TRP A 51 -6.54 -14.50 1.80
N LYS A 52 -6.05 -13.87 2.87
CA LYS A 52 -6.33 -14.31 4.24
C LYS A 52 -5.97 -15.80 4.42
N MET A 53 -6.77 -16.56 5.15
CA MET A 53 -6.58 -18.01 5.34
C MET A 53 -7.34 -18.81 4.27
N ASN A 54 -7.04 -18.55 2.99
CA ASN A 54 -7.64 -19.25 1.85
C ASN A 54 -6.58 -19.71 0.87
N LYS A 55 -6.96 -20.54 -0.08
CA LYS A 55 -6.15 -21.17 -1.11
C LYS A 55 -5.37 -22.39 -0.61
N LEU A 56 -5.41 -23.41 -1.43
CA LEU A 56 -4.52 -24.55 -1.36
C LEU A 56 -3.52 -24.49 -2.52
N LYS A 57 -2.54 -25.36 -2.50
CA LYS A 57 -1.48 -25.42 -3.50
C LYS A 57 -1.99 -25.45 -4.94
N ALA A 58 -3.04 -26.24 -5.20
CA ALA A 58 -3.63 -26.35 -6.54
C ALA A 58 -4.28 -25.05 -7.02
N ASP A 59 -4.88 -24.27 -6.09
CA ASP A 59 -5.60 -23.05 -6.43
C ASP A 59 -4.67 -21.92 -6.86
N ILE A 60 -3.41 -21.91 -6.42
CA ILE A 60 -2.45 -20.85 -6.72
C ILE A 60 -2.11 -20.83 -8.22
N THR A 61 -1.87 -21.99 -8.82
CA THR A 61 -1.59 -22.09 -10.24
C THR A 61 -2.79 -21.66 -11.09
N SER A 62 -3.98 -22.14 -10.72
CA SER A 62 -5.23 -21.78 -11.41
C SER A 62 -5.50 -20.27 -11.31
N PHE A 63 -5.26 -19.69 -10.13
CA PHE A 63 -5.39 -18.24 -9.93
C PHE A 63 -4.49 -17.47 -10.89
N PHE A 64 -3.19 -17.77 -10.97
CA PHE A 64 -2.28 -17.02 -11.83
C PHE A 64 -2.52 -17.23 -13.31
N THR A 65 -2.98 -18.41 -13.71
CA THR A 65 -3.40 -18.67 -15.11
C THR A 65 -4.56 -17.74 -15.49
N ALA A 66 -5.61 -17.69 -14.68
CA ALA A 66 -6.76 -16.82 -14.93
C ALA A 66 -6.40 -15.33 -14.78
N PHE A 67 -5.61 -14.98 -13.76
CA PHE A 67 -5.21 -13.61 -13.49
C PHE A 67 -4.38 -13.01 -14.62
N ALA A 68 -3.34 -13.70 -15.05
CA ALA A 68 -2.45 -13.21 -16.11
C ALA A 68 -3.14 -13.09 -17.48
N SER A 69 -4.07 -14.02 -17.79
CA SER A 69 -4.84 -13.96 -19.04
C SER A 69 -5.87 -12.83 -19.07
N SER A 70 -6.35 -12.41 -17.89
CA SER A 70 -7.40 -11.37 -17.76
C SER A 70 -6.84 -9.98 -17.48
N LEU A 71 -5.59 -9.88 -16.98
CA LEU A 71 -4.99 -8.62 -16.60
C LEU A 71 -4.51 -7.82 -17.80
N ASN A 72 -4.89 -6.55 -17.89
CA ASN A 72 -4.41 -5.66 -18.96
C ASN A 72 -2.87 -5.53 -18.91
N ALA A 73 -2.21 -5.91 -19.98
CA ALA A 73 -0.75 -5.96 -20.05
C ALA A 73 -0.10 -4.56 -20.06
N ASN A 74 -0.81 -3.54 -20.55
CA ASN A 74 -0.23 -2.22 -20.85
C ASN A 74 -0.31 -1.21 -19.69
N GLU A 75 -0.83 -1.61 -18.53
CA GLU A 75 -0.97 -0.68 -17.40
C GLU A 75 0.05 -0.96 -16.30
N PRO A 76 0.84 0.05 -15.87
CA PRO A 76 1.92 -0.11 -14.90
C PRO A 76 1.42 -0.10 -13.44
N LYS A 77 0.28 -0.72 -13.13
CA LYS A 77 -0.27 -0.77 -11.77
C LYS A 77 0.48 -1.81 -10.93
N PRO A 78 1.18 -1.44 -9.84
CA PRO A 78 1.78 -2.38 -8.91
C PRO A 78 0.71 -3.16 -8.14
N ILE A 79 0.93 -4.48 -8.00
CA ILE A 79 -0.04 -5.41 -7.42
C ILE A 79 0.65 -6.26 -6.37
N TRP A 80 0.09 -6.32 -5.17
CA TRP A 80 0.55 -7.19 -4.09
C TRP A 80 -0.41 -8.36 -3.91
N ILE A 81 0.13 -9.57 -4.01
CA ILE A 81 -0.60 -10.78 -3.63
C ILE A 81 -0.11 -11.19 -2.24
N CYS A 82 -1.04 -11.29 -1.30
CA CYS A 82 -0.75 -11.62 0.08
C CYS A 82 -1.28 -13.05 0.40
N PRO A 83 -0.48 -14.10 0.15
CA PRO A 83 -0.86 -15.48 0.42
C PRO A 83 -0.70 -15.82 1.91
N PRO A 84 -1.33 -16.90 2.42
CA PRO A 84 -0.91 -17.52 3.66
C PRO A 84 0.61 -17.77 3.67
N ASN A 85 1.25 -17.56 4.81
CA ASN A 85 2.71 -17.61 4.91
C ASN A 85 3.34 -18.93 4.42
N CYS A 86 2.64 -20.05 4.59
CA CYS A 86 3.07 -21.36 4.07
C CYS A 86 3.14 -21.46 2.54
N TYR A 87 2.55 -20.48 1.82
CA TYR A 87 2.50 -20.46 0.37
C TYR A 87 3.25 -19.28 -0.27
N ILE A 88 4.05 -18.52 0.48
CA ILE A 88 4.85 -17.40 -0.05
C ILE A 88 5.71 -17.87 -1.23
N LYS A 89 6.56 -18.89 -1.01
CA LYS A 89 7.47 -19.41 -2.05
C LYS A 89 6.72 -19.91 -3.29
N GLN A 90 5.66 -20.65 -3.07
CA GLN A 90 4.87 -21.19 -4.18
C GLN A 90 4.16 -20.09 -4.96
N THR A 91 3.64 -19.07 -4.27
CA THR A 91 3.02 -17.90 -4.91
C THR A 91 4.04 -17.17 -5.76
N TYR A 92 5.25 -16.91 -5.23
CA TYR A 92 6.34 -16.27 -5.95
C TYR A 92 6.73 -17.03 -7.23
N ASP A 93 6.85 -18.35 -7.13
CA ASP A 93 7.23 -19.22 -8.27
C ASP A 93 6.14 -19.29 -9.33
N ALA A 94 4.87 -19.18 -8.94
CA ALA A 94 3.73 -19.28 -9.83
C ALA A 94 3.44 -17.99 -10.62
N ILE A 95 4.08 -16.85 -10.28
CA ILE A 95 3.87 -15.59 -11.01
C ILE A 95 4.44 -15.72 -12.44
N PRO A 96 3.61 -15.61 -13.49
CA PRO A 96 4.06 -15.66 -14.87
C PRO A 96 5.05 -14.52 -15.20
N SER A 97 6.04 -14.81 -16.04
CA SER A 97 7.06 -13.81 -16.44
C SER A 97 6.46 -12.55 -17.07
N SER A 98 5.34 -12.68 -17.77
CA SER A 98 4.63 -11.56 -18.42
C SER A 98 4.12 -10.49 -17.46
N ILE A 99 3.90 -10.83 -16.19
CA ILE A 99 3.38 -9.90 -15.16
C ILE A 99 4.32 -9.75 -13.96
N LYS A 100 5.47 -10.44 -13.96
CA LYS A 100 6.39 -10.53 -12.80
C LYS A 100 6.99 -9.18 -12.40
N SER A 101 7.12 -8.24 -13.33
CA SER A 101 7.66 -6.91 -13.06
C SER A 101 6.75 -6.02 -12.19
N ARG A 102 5.47 -6.33 -12.11
CA ARG A 102 4.47 -5.54 -11.39
C ARG A 102 3.68 -6.31 -10.32
N VAL A 103 3.91 -7.62 -10.20
CA VAL A 103 3.26 -8.45 -9.18
C VAL A 103 4.27 -8.80 -8.10
N HIS A 104 3.97 -8.39 -6.89
CA HIS A 104 4.80 -8.55 -5.70
C HIS A 104 4.14 -9.53 -4.73
N VAL A 105 4.94 -10.32 -4.00
CA VAL A 105 4.43 -11.18 -2.93
C VAL A 105 4.59 -10.47 -1.61
N CYS A 106 3.49 -10.43 -0.83
CA CYS A 106 3.43 -9.82 0.48
C CYS A 106 3.15 -10.87 1.54
N ALA A 107 4.06 -11.05 2.51
CA ALA A 107 3.78 -11.88 3.68
C ALA A 107 2.65 -11.26 4.49
N GLN A 108 1.65 -12.06 4.90
CA GLN A 108 0.48 -11.55 5.65
C GLN A 108 0.81 -11.13 7.08
N ASN A 109 1.88 -11.67 7.67
CA ASN A 109 2.38 -11.36 8.99
C ASN A 109 3.78 -11.95 9.15
N ILE A 110 4.56 -11.44 10.13
CA ILE A 110 5.82 -12.00 10.59
C ILE A 110 5.84 -12.08 12.12
N CYS A 111 6.87 -12.66 12.70
CA CYS A 111 7.01 -12.75 14.15
C CYS A 111 6.86 -11.36 14.81
N GLN A 112 5.96 -11.27 15.77
CA GLN A 112 5.64 -10.01 16.47
C GLN A 112 6.52 -9.77 17.71
N SER A 113 7.28 -10.78 18.15
CA SER A 113 7.99 -10.69 19.42
C SER A 113 9.40 -10.11 19.31
N VAL A 114 9.99 -10.15 18.10
CA VAL A 114 11.38 -9.74 17.88
C VAL A 114 11.60 -9.10 16.52
N SER A 115 12.62 -8.26 16.46
CA SER A 115 13.18 -7.71 15.21
C SER A 115 14.29 -8.58 14.62
N SER A 116 14.68 -9.71 15.27
CA SER A 116 15.75 -10.58 14.81
C SER A 116 15.36 -11.47 13.64
N ALA A 117 16.37 -11.89 12.87
CA ALA A 117 16.20 -12.79 11.72
C ALA A 117 15.90 -14.24 12.12
N SER A 118 16.22 -14.65 13.36
CA SER A 118 16.04 -16.01 13.88
C SER A 118 15.85 -15.99 15.40
N GLY A 119 15.33 -17.07 15.97
CA GLY A 119 15.16 -17.21 17.40
C GLY A 119 14.27 -18.38 17.82
N ALA A 120 14.05 -18.54 19.12
CA ALA A 120 13.20 -19.56 19.72
C ALA A 120 11.71 -19.16 19.68
N TYR A 121 11.13 -19.06 18.47
CA TYR A 121 9.76 -18.62 18.22
C TYR A 121 9.01 -19.66 17.37
N THR A 122 8.79 -20.82 17.97
CA THR A 122 8.16 -21.97 17.31
C THR A 122 6.83 -21.58 16.65
N GLY A 123 6.67 -21.93 15.38
CA GLY A 123 5.46 -21.62 14.60
C GLY A 123 5.43 -20.24 13.96
N GLN A 124 6.43 -19.39 14.24
CA GLN A 124 6.53 -18.05 13.63
C GLN A 124 7.48 -18.07 12.43
N ILE A 125 7.36 -17.07 11.55
CA ILE A 125 8.34 -16.80 10.50
C ILE A 125 8.98 -15.43 10.73
N SER A 126 10.27 -15.28 10.45
CA SER A 126 10.95 -14.00 10.50
C SER A 126 10.80 -13.23 9.17
N ALA A 127 11.14 -11.94 9.19
CA ALA A 127 11.23 -11.12 7.97
C ALA A 127 12.25 -11.72 6.97
N ALA A 128 13.38 -12.25 7.48
CA ALA A 128 14.39 -12.91 6.66
C ALA A 128 13.86 -14.15 5.96
N MET A 129 13.10 -15.01 6.68
CA MET A 129 12.47 -16.19 6.10
C MET A 129 11.41 -15.82 5.05
N ALA A 130 10.60 -14.79 5.30
CA ALA A 130 9.64 -14.31 4.32
C ALA A 130 10.34 -13.83 3.03
N LYS A 131 11.44 -13.08 3.16
CA LYS A 131 12.25 -12.61 2.03
C LYS A 131 12.89 -13.76 1.25
N ASP A 132 13.48 -14.74 1.95
CA ASP A 132 14.08 -15.94 1.34
C ASP A 132 13.06 -16.74 0.52
N CYS A 133 11.81 -16.79 0.99
CA CYS A 133 10.69 -17.37 0.25
C CYS A 133 10.17 -16.52 -0.93
N GLY A 134 10.73 -15.34 -1.17
CA GLY A 134 10.38 -14.47 -2.29
C GLY A 134 9.38 -13.36 -1.97
N ALA A 135 9.04 -13.11 -0.71
CA ALA A 135 8.28 -11.92 -0.34
C ALA A 135 9.14 -10.67 -0.55
N THR A 136 8.55 -9.64 -1.15
CA THR A 136 9.17 -8.32 -1.30
C THR A 136 8.57 -7.32 -0.31
N THR A 137 7.49 -7.68 0.35
CA THR A 137 6.69 -6.83 1.23
C THR A 137 6.18 -7.63 2.42
N VAL A 138 5.97 -6.97 3.53
CA VAL A 138 5.30 -7.53 4.71
C VAL A 138 4.07 -6.69 5.04
N MET A 139 2.93 -7.34 5.26
CA MET A 139 1.76 -6.73 5.86
C MET A 139 1.93 -6.71 7.38
N ILE A 140 1.72 -5.54 7.98
CA ILE A 140 1.86 -5.32 9.41
C ILE A 140 0.62 -4.61 9.94
N GLY A 141 0.12 -4.99 11.09
CA GLY A 141 -0.98 -4.32 11.75
C GLY A 141 -2.36 -4.63 11.18
N HIS A 142 -2.54 -5.66 10.36
CA HIS A 142 -3.87 -6.04 9.86
C HIS A 142 -4.85 -6.26 11.03
N SER A 143 -6.09 -5.80 10.87
CA SER A 143 -7.11 -5.83 11.92
C SER A 143 -7.33 -7.21 12.51
N GLU A 144 -7.34 -8.27 11.70
CA GLU A 144 -7.47 -9.64 12.17
C GLU A 144 -6.28 -10.08 13.03
N VAL A 145 -5.07 -9.63 12.74
CA VAL A 145 -3.88 -9.93 13.54
C VAL A 145 -3.95 -9.22 14.89
N ARG A 146 -4.40 -7.96 14.90
CA ARG A 146 -4.68 -7.23 16.16
C ARG A 146 -5.76 -7.92 16.98
N GLN A 147 -6.85 -8.30 16.35
CA GLN A 147 -8.01 -8.87 17.02
C GLN A 147 -7.77 -10.29 17.54
N TYR A 148 -7.20 -11.16 16.71
CA TYR A 148 -7.13 -12.60 17.02
C TYR A 148 -5.79 -13.05 17.60
N LEU A 149 -4.71 -12.31 17.32
CA LEU A 149 -3.37 -12.64 17.80
C LEU A 149 -2.83 -11.62 18.81
N GLY A 150 -3.63 -10.63 19.18
CA GLY A 150 -3.27 -9.65 20.20
C GLY A 150 -2.11 -8.73 19.82
N LEU A 151 -1.92 -8.44 18.53
CA LEU A 151 -0.83 -7.59 18.05
C LEU A 151 -0.96 -6.17 18.61
N THR A 152 0.03 -5.76 19.37
CA THR A 152 0.12 -4.42 19.95
C THR A 152 0.85 -3.44 19.02
N VAL A 153 0.75 -2.13 19.32
CA VAL A 153 1.55 -1.10 18.62
C VAL A 153 3.05 -1.34 18.83
N ALA A 154 3.46 -1.74 20.03
CA ALA A 154 4.85 -2.06 20.34
C ALA A 154 5.36 -3.27 19.53
N ASP A 155 4.54 -4.30 19.36
CA ASP A 155 4.90 -5.45 18.54
C ASP A 155 4.91 -5.11 17.05
N SER A 156 3.97 -4.29 16.59
CA SER A 156 3.96 -3.76 15.21
C SER A 156 5.24 -2.96 14.92
N LYS A 157 5.74 -2.18 15.89
CA LYS A 157 7.02 -1.48 15.78
C LYS A 157 8.18 -2.43 15.56
N LYS A 158 8.27 -3.53 16.33
CA LYS A 158 9.31 -4.56 16.14
C LYS A 158 9.22 -5.21 14.75
N GLN A 159 7.99 -5.46 14.27
CA GLN A 159 7.79 -5.99 12.92
C GLN A 159 8.26 -5.00 11.84
N VAL A 160 7.99 -3.69 12.01
CA VAL A 160 8.49 -2.64 11.11
C VAL A 160 10.01 -2.61 11.10
N GLU A 161 10.66 -2.65 12.27
CA GLU A 161 12.11 -2.74 12.40
C GLU A 161 12.69 -3.98 11.71
N ALA A 162 12.06 -5.15 11.93
CA ALA A 162 12.49 -6.40 11.31
C ALA A 162 12.35 -6.37 9.78
N ALA A 163 11.25 -5.83 9.25
CA ALA A 163 11.02 -5.73 7.81
C ALA A 163 12.03 -4.76 7.16
N ALA A 164 12.19 -3.56 7.74
CA ALA A 164 13.11 -2.55 7.25
C ALA A 164 14.57 -3.04 7.27
N ALA A 165 15.01 -3.71 8.34
CA ALA A 165 16.36 -4.29 8.44
C ALA A 165 16.64 -5.35 7.37
N GLN A 166 15.63 -6.00 6.81
CA GLN A 166 15.76 -6.92 5.69
C GLN A 166 15.58 -6.26 4.33
N GLY A 167 15.33 -4.95 4.27
CA GLY A 167 15.03 -4.21 3.03
C GLY A 167 13.72 -4.63 2.38
N LEU A 168 12.76 -5.07 3.18
CA LEU A 168 11.39 -5.37 2.72
C LEU A 168 10.55 -4.11 2.70
N ASN A 169 9.67 -4.01 1.73
CA ASN A 169 8.60 -3.01 1.69
C ASN A 169 7.57 -3.31 2.78
N ILE A 170 6.81 -2.29 3.15
CA ILE A 170 5.82 -2.41 4.22
C ILE A 170 4.43 -2.02 3.69
N LEU A 171 3.45 -2.91 3.91
CA LEU A 171 2.03 -2.63 3.81
C LEU A 171 1.49 -2.55 5.25
N PHE A 172 1.30 -1.33 5.76
CA PHE A 172 0.92 -1.08 7.13
C PHE A 172 -0.58 -0.83 7.24
N CYS A 173 -1.30 -1.63 8.01
CA CYS A 173 -2.74 -1.54 8.17
C CYS A 173 -3.11 -0.77 9.44
N VAL A 174 -4.04 0.17 9.30
CA VAL A 174 -4.60 0.97 10.40
C VAL A 174 -6.12 1.01 10.30
N GLY A 175 -6.80 1.10 11.42
CA GLY A 175 -8.25 1.21 11.44
C GLY A 175 -8.84 1.08 12.84
N GLU A 176 -9.97 1.75 13.05
CA GLU A 176 -10.70 1.80 14.30
C GLU A 176 -11.86 0.80 14.32
N THR A 177 -12.19 0.31 15.51
CA THR A 177 -13.37 -0.51 15.79
C THR A 177 -14.65 0.33 15.85
N LEU A 178 -15.82 -0.31 15.90
CA LEU A 178 -17.09 0.40 16.03
C LEU A 178 -17.17 1.18 17.33
N GLU A 179 -16.75 0.58 18.44
CA GLU A 179 -16.73 1.21 19.76
C GLU A 179 -15.86 2.47 19.78
N GLU A 180 -14.63 2.40 19.24
CA GLU A 180 -13.73 3.53 19.12
C GLU A 180 -14.30 4.65 18.25
N ARG A 181 -14.99 4.27 17.15
CA ARG A 181 -15.63 5.22 16.26
C ARG A 181 -16.81 5.94 16.93
N GLU A 182 -17.67 5.20 17.61
CA GLU A 182 -18.82 5.77 18.34
C GLU A 182 -18.39 6.64 19.50
N ALA A 183 -17.23 6.34 20.10
CA ALA A 183 -16.60 7.19 21.12
C ALA A 183 -15.90 8.44 20.53
N GLY A 184 -15.89 8.64 19.20
CA GLY A 184 -15.23 9.78 18.55
C GLY A 184 -13.70 9.70 18.53
N GLN A 185 -13.12 8.51 18.75
CA GLN A 185 -11.67 8.31 18.92
C GLN A 185 -10.97 7.89 17.61
N SER A 186 -11.64 7.89 16.47
CA SER A 186 -11.11 7.36 15.20
C SER A 186 -9.72 7.92 14.86
N ALA A 187 -9.52 9.23 14.96
CA ALA A 187 -8.24 9.85 14.63
C ALA A 187 -7.13 9.44 15.61
N ASP A 188 -7.41 9.42 16.89
CA ASP A 188 -6.44 9.07 17.95
C ASP A 188 -6.00 7.61 17.81
N VAL A 189 -6.92 6.70 17.46
CA VAL A 189 -6.62 5.29 17.19
C VAL A 189 -5.68 5.16 16.00
N ILE A 190 -5.99 5.83 14.88
CA ILE A 190 -5.12 5.84 13.69
C ILE A 190 -3.73 6.37 14.03
N TYR A 191 -3.64 7.50 14.73
CA TYR A 191 -2.37 8.11 15.12
C TYR A 191 -1.55 7.21 16.04
N ASN A 192 -2.19 6.58 17.03
CA ASN A 192 -1.54 5.63 17.92
C ASN A 192 -0.99 4.43 17.14
N GLN A 193 -1.75 3.88 16.19
CA GLN A 193 -1.29 2.76 15.36
C GLN A 193 -0.14 3.17 14.44
N LEU A 194 -0.19 4.34 13.81
CA LEU A 194 0.88 4.90 12.98
C LEU A 194 2.18 5.12 13.75
N ALA A 195 2.14 5.31 15.07
CA ALA A 195 3.33 5.49 15.89
C ALA A 195 4.30 4.30 15.82
N ALA A 196 3.84 3.10 15.43
CA ALA A 196 4.70 1.96 15.16
C ALA A 196 5.67 2.18 13.99
N LEU A 197 5.38 3.11 13.07
CA LEU A 197 6.24 3.48 11.95
C LEU A 197 7.43 4.36 12.37
N ASN A 198 7.41 4.92 13.59
CA ASN A 198 8.48 5.78 14.08
C ASN A 198 9.70 4.93 14.50
N VAL A 199 10.43 4.45 13.51
CA VAL A 199 11.67 3.67 13.65
C VAL A 199 12.77 4.31 12.77
N SER A 200 14.03 4.18 13.18
CA SER A 200 15.16 4.80 12.48
C SER A 200 15.32 4.30 11.04
N LEU A 201 14.98 3.04 10.79
CA LEU A 201 15.13 2.40 9.46
C LEU A 201 13.95 2.65 8.51
N ILE A 202 12.93 3.41 8.90
CA ILE A 202 11.75 3.62 8.05
C ILE A 202 12.10 4.40 6.76
N THR A 203 13.13 5.24 6.81
CA THR A 203 13.65 5.97 5.64
C THR A 203 14.27 5.08 4.58
N ASP A 204 14.68 3.86 4.95
CA ASP A 204 15.30 2.89 4.07
C ASP A 204 14.27 1.99 3.36
N VAL A 205 13.00 2.13 3.73
CA VAL A 205 11.88 1.40 3.10
C VAL A 205 11.55 2.06 1.76
N SER A 206 11.85 1.37 0.67
CA SER A 206 11.65 1.89 -0.69
C SER A 206 10.18 2.09 -1.06
N THR A 207 9.28 1.29 -0.47
CA THR A 207 7.82 1.44 -0.65
C THR A 207 7.11 1.25 0.69
N LEU A 208 6.49 2.32 1.18
CA LEU A 208 5.57 2.30 2.30
C LEU A 208 4.15 2.49 1.79
N ILE A 209 3.31 1.50 2.03
CA ILE A 209 1.88 1.57 1.77
C ILE A 209 1.17 1.57 3.12
N VAL A 210 0.28 2.54 3.34
CA VAL A 210 -0.60 2.54 4.50
C VAL A 210 -2.02 2.25 4.04
N CYS A 211 -2.60 1.19 4.58
CA CYS A 211 -3.96 0.75 4.27
C CYS A 211 -4.91 1.12 5.41
N TYR A 212 -5.87 1.99 5.13
CA TYR A 212 -6.96 2.23 6.07
C TYR A 212 -8.02 1.14 5.96
N GLU A 213 -8.26 0.43 7.05
CA GLU A 213 -9.29 -0.60 7.20
C GLU A 213 -10.42 -0.10 8.11
N PRO A 214 -11.65 0.12 7.62
CA PRO A 214 -12.79 0.49 8.46
C PRO A 214 -13.26 -0.72 9.27
N VAL A 215 -12.52 -1.08 10.32
CA VAL A 215 -12.77 -2.31 11.12
C VAL A 215 -14.19 -2.31 11.67
N TRP A 216 -14.72 -1.12 12.00
CA TRP A 216 -16.08 -0.91 12.44
C TRP A 216 -17.16 -1.42 11.47
N SER A 217 -16.83 -1.62 10.21
CA SER A 217 -17.76 -2.11 9.18
C SER A 217 -17.68 -3.62 8.98
N PHE A 218 -16.63 -4.29 9.45
CA PHE A 218 -16.42 -5.71 9.18
C PHE A 218 -17.38 -6.58 9.99
N GLY A 219 -18.24 -7.32 9.30
CA GLY A 219 -19.23 -8.21 9.95
C GLY A 219 -20.41 -7.50 10.61
N THR A 220 -20.52 -6.18 10.52
CA THR A 220 -21.59 -5.40 11.16
C THR A 220 -22.79 -5.13 10.25
N GLY A 221 -22.65 -5.38 8.94
CA GLY A 221 -23.64 -4.98 7.93
C GLY A 221 -23.56 -3.50 7.54
N LEU A 222 -22.67 -2.73 8.15
CA LEU A 222 -22.42 -1.34 7.81
C LEU A 222 -21.44 -1.26 6.64
N THR A 223 -21.60 -0.27 5.78
CA THR A 223 -20.68 0.01 4.68
C THR A 223 -20.22 1.46 4.75
N PRO A 224 -18.91 1.72 4.81
CA PRO A 224 -18.41 3.08 4.78
C PRO A 224 -18.80 3.78 3.49
N THR A 225 -19.19 5.04 3.59
CA THR A 225 -19.30 5.89 2.41
C THR A 225 -17.89 6.20 1.88
N VAL A 226 -17.80 6.52 0.60
CA VAL A 226 -16.54 6.93 -0.05
C VAL A 226 -15.92 8.13 0.67
N ASN A 227 -16.76 9.10 1.07
CA ASN A 227 -16.30 10.28 1.81
C ASN A 227 -15.72 9.92 3.19
N GLN A 228 -16.34 9.01 3.93
CA GLN A 228 -15.82 8.53 5.22
C GLN A 228 -14.44 7.86 5.05
N ALA A 229 -14.30 7.02 4.02
CA ALA A 229 -13.02 6.39 3.71
C ALA A 229 -11.94 7.44 3.37
N ASN A 230 -12.27 8.41 2.52
CA ASN A 230 -11.36 9.48 2.12
C ASN A 230 -10.94 10.37 3.32
N GLN A 231 -11.87 10.72 4.20
CA GLN A 231 -11.58 11.50 5.41
C GLN A 231 -10.58 10.79 6.33
N MET A 232 -10.70 9.49 6.52
CA MET A 232 -9.76 8.74 7.35
C MET A 232 -8.40 8.58 6.66
N CYS A 233 -8.38 8.33 5.35
CA CYS A 233 -7.13 8.28 4.58
C CYS A 233 -6.39 9.63 4.61
N ALA A 234 -7.11 10.76 4.64
CA ALA A 234 -6.54 12.10 4.70
C ALA A 234 -5.72 12.38 5.97
N LEU A 235 -5.92 11.61 7.05
CA LEU A 235 -5.18 11.78 8.30
C LEU A 235 -3.74 11.25 8.21
N ILE A 236 -3.46 10.32 7.31
CA ILE A 236 -2.25 9.49 7.32
C ILE A 236 -1.02 10.28 6.90
N GLN A 237 -1.01 10.85 5.70
CA GLN A 237 0.18 11.56 5.19
C GLN A 237 0.58 12.77 6.05
N PRO A 238 -0.33 13.64 6.52
CA PRO A 238 0.03 14.72 7.43
C PRO A 238 0.64 14.22 8.73
N TRP A 239 0.11 13.13 9.30
CA TRP A 239 0.69 12.56 10.51
C TRP A 239 2.13 12.06 10.28
N ILE A 240 2.37 11.33 9.18
CA ILE A 240 3.71 10.85 8.82
C ILE A 240 4.67 12.03 8.61
N ARG A 241 4.23 13.07 7.91
CA ARG A 241 5.03 14.28 7.66
C ARG A 241 5.48 14.96 8.95
N ASN A 242 4.57 15.06 9.91
CA ASN A 242 4.82 15.77 11.18
C ASN A 242 5.63 14.94 12.19
N ASN A 243 5.55 13.60 12.14
CA ASN A 243 6.13 12.73 13.16
C ASN A 243 7.35 11.95 12.66
N ILE A 244 7.47 11.71 11.35
CA ILE A 244 8.56 10.92 10.75
C ILE A 244 9.40 11.78 9.79
N GLY A 245 8.74 12.52 8.88
CA GLY A 245 9.42 13.43 7.97
C GLY A 245 8.77 13.53 6.59
N GLY A 246 9.02 14.64 5.91
CA GLY A 246 8.49 14.96 4.59
C GLY A 246 8.79 13.90 3.53
N PRO A 247 10.06 13.48 3.34
CA PRO A 247 10.40 12.49 2.32
C PRO A 247 9.66 11.15 2.47
N VAL A 248 9.48 10.67 3.70
CA VAL A 248 8.70 9.44 3.97
C VAL A 248 7.23 9.65 3.63
N ALA A 249 6.65 10.79 4.03
CA ALA A 249 5.26 11.12 3.72
C ALA A 249 5.01 11.22 2.21
N ASP A 250 5.91 11.86 1.45
CA ASP A 250 5.79 12.02 -0.01
C ASP A 250 5.87 10.67 -0.74
N ASN A 251 6.64 9.73 -0.20
CA ASN A 251 6.76 8.38 -0.74
C ASN A 251 5.68 7.41 -0.24
N THR A 252 4.92 7.77 0.79
CA THR A 252 3.85 6.91 1.32
C THR A 252 2.65 6.85 0.37
N LYS A 253 2.19 5.62 0.10
CA LYS A 253 0.99 5.36 -0.70
C LYS A 253 -0.15 5.00 0.25
N VAL A 254 -1.22 5.78 0.23
CA VAL A 254 -2.39 5.52 1.07
C VAL A 254 -3.44 4.80 0.24
N ILE A 255 -3.89 3.64 0.72
CA ILE A 255 -4.91 2.82 0.06
C ILE A 255 -6.06 2.52 1.00
N TYR A 256 -7.21 2.19 0.45
CA TYR A 256 -8.40 1.80 1.19
C TYR A 256 -8.55 0.28 1.25
N GLY A 257 -8.71 -0.28 2.44
CA GLY A 257 -8.95 -1.72 2.68
C GLY A 257 -10.39 -1.98 3.07
N GLY A 258 -11.20 -2.45 2.16
CA GLY A 258 -12.61 -2.71 2.43
C GLY A 258 -13.33 -3.46 1.32
N ALA A 259 -14.66 -3.46 1.38
CA ALA A 259 -15.51 -4.10 0.39
C ALA A 259 -15.59 -3.26 -0.90
N VAL A 260 -14.62 -3.44 -1.80
CA VAL A 260 -14.58 -2.78 -3.11
C VAL A 260 -14.82 -3.80 -4.21
N ILE A 261 -15.64 -3.41 -5.18
CA ILE A 261 -15.97 -4.22 -6.37
C ILE A 261 -15.76 -3.39 -7.64
N GLU A 262 -15.84 -3.99 -8.80
CA GLU A 262 -15.60 -3.35 -10.09
C GLU A 262 -16.47 -2.10 -10.31
N SER A 263 -17.75 -2.16 -9.93
CA SER A 263 -18.67 -1.03 -10.08
C SER A 263 -18.43 0.13 -9.12
N THR A 264 -17.65 -0.07 -8.05
CA THR A 264 -17.39 0.97 -7.03
C THR A 264 -15.94 1.41 -6.95
N VAL A 265 -14.99 0.69 -7.55
CA VAL A 265 -13.56 0.97 -7.41
C VAL A 265 -13.22 2.40 -7.82
N ASN A 266 -13.80 2.91 -8.90
CA ASN A 266 -13.54 4.27 -9.39
C ASN A 266 -14.02 5.34 -8.41
N SER A 267 -15.11 5.11 -7.68
CA SER A 267 -15.55 6.05 -6.66
C SER A 267 -14.54 6.24 -5.53
N PHE A 268 -13.80 5.17 -5.18
CA PHE A 268 -12.73 5.24 -4.18
C PHE A 268 -11.44 5.82 -4.74
N VAL A 269 -10.93 5.31 -5.86
CA VAL A 269 -9.62 5.72 -6.38
C VAL A 269 -9.61 7.13 -6.99
N ASN A 270 -10.77 7.73 -7.24
CA ASN A 270 -10.90 9.13 -7.64
C ASN A 270 -10.94 10.11 -6.45
N GLN A 271 -10.80 9.62 -5.22
CA GLN A 271 -10.64 10.48 -4.04
C GLN A 271 -9.19 10.92 -3.88
N ASP A 272 -8.96 12.17 -3.45
CA ASP A 272 -7.63 12.78 -3.37
C ASP A 272 -6.65 11.99 -2.48
N ASN A 273 -7.16 11.34 -1.43
CA ASN A 273 -6.32 10.66 -0.43
C ASN A 273 -6.30 9.14 -0.58
N ILE A 274 -6.87 8.58 -1.67
CA ILE A 274 -6.91 7.12 -1.89
C ILE A 274 -6.21 6.79 -3.20
N LEU A 275 -5.02 6.20 -3.11
CA LEU A 275 -4.19 5.81 -4.26
C LEU A 275 -4.38 4.35 -4.69
N GLY A 276 -5.39 3.67 -4.17
CA GLY A 276 -5.64 2.27 -4.51
C GLY A 276 -6.46 1.55 -3.46
N VAL A 277 -6.53 0.23 -3.60
CA VAL A 277 -7.38 -0.58 -2.72
C VAL A 277 -6.70 -1.91 -2.33
N MET A 278 -7.00 -2.37 -1.12
CA MET A 278 -6.76 -3.74 -0.69
C MET A 278 -8.10 -4.47 -0.55
N VAL A 279 -8.23 -5.62 -1.23
CA VAL A 279 -9.45 -6.43 -1.20
C VAL A 279 -9.17 -7.86 -0.73
N GLY A 280 -10.10 -8.42 0.04
CA GLY A 280 -10.04 -9.82 0.46
C GLY A 280 -10.79 -10.73 -0.52
N GLY A 281 -12.11 -10.84 -0.39
CA GLY A 281 -12.94 -11.77 -1.16
C GLY A 281 -12.77 -11.66 -2.68
N ARG A 282 -12.71 -10.44 -3.22
CA ARG A 282 -12.52 -10.18 -4.66
C ARG A 282 -11.17 -10.61 -5.20
N SER A 283 -10.17 -10.80 -4.36
CA SER A 283 -8.86 -11.30 -4.75
C SER A 283 -8.75 -12.83 -4.73
N GLN A 284 -9.82 -13.55 -4.40
CA GLN A 284 -9.80 -15.01 -4.37
C GLN A 284 -9.88 -15.63 -5.78
N ASP A 285 -10.47 -14.96 -6.74
CA ASP A 285 -10.56 -15.39 -8.13
C ASP A 285 -9.70 -14.48 -9.01
N GLY A 286 -8.88 -15.08 -9.88
CA GLY A 286 -7.92 -14.35 -10.70
C GLY A 286 -8.58 -13.44 -11.72
N THR A 287 -9.65 -13.89 -12.36
CA THR A 287 -10.41 -13.10 -13.35
C THR A 287 -11.10 -11.91 -12.69
N THR A 288 -11.76 -12.14 -11.57
CA THR A 288 -12.43 -11.10 -10.79
C THR A 288 -11.46 -10.04 -10.29
N PHE A 289 -10.30 -10.46 -9.78
CA PHE A 289 -9.30 -9.50 -9.29
C PHE A 289 -8.68 -8.69 -10.43
N ALA A 290 -8.38 -9.34 -11.58
CA ALA A 290 -7.93 -8.63 -12.77
C ALA A 290 -8.98 -7.64 -13.28
N GLY A 291 -10.27 -8.02 -13.30
CA GLY A 291 -11.38 -7.16 -13.68
C GLY A 291 -11.45 -5.88 -12.85
N LEU A 292 -11.33 -6.01 -11.50
CA LEU A 292 -11.30 -4.87 -10.60
C LEU A 292 -10.11 -3.93 -10.91
N ILE A 293 -8.91 -4.49 -11.13
CA ILE A 293 -7.70 -3.72 -11.44
C ILE A 293 -7.82 -3.01 -12.80
N ASN A 294 -8.33 -3.71 -13.82
CA ASN A 294 -8.51 -3.16 -15.15
C ASN A 294 -9.54 -2.01 -15.18
N THR A 295 -10.60 -2.14 -14.38
CA THR A 295 -11.67 -1.12 -14.30
C THR A 295 -11.20 0.15 -13.58
N ALA A 296 -10.28 0.02 -12.64
CA ALA A 296 -9.83 1.15 -11.84
C ALA A 296 -9.06 2.17 -12.70
N THR A 297 -9.62 3.36 -12.82
CA THR A 297 -9.01 4.50 -13.52
C THR A 297 -9.13 5.74 -12.64
N ARG A 298 -8.11 6.58 -12.64
CA ARG A 298 -8.16 7.89 -11.99
C ARG A 298 -8.32 8.98 -13.05
N SER A 299 -9.40 9.74 -12.92
CA SER A 299 -9.73 10.88 -13.79
C SER A 299 -9.20 12.19 -13.21
#